data_47e3b7ad9d1590fcf4fbc7db2082645d
#
_entry.id   47e3b7ad9d1590fcf4fbc7db2082645d
#
_cell.length_a   1.000
_cell.length_b   1.000
_cell.length_c   1.000
_cell.angle_alpha   90.00
_cell.angle_beta   90.00
_cell.angle_gamma   90.00
#
_symmetry.space_group_name_H-M   'P 1'
#
loop_
_entity.id
_entity.type
_entity.pdbx_description
1 polymer ?
#
loop_
_entity_poly.entity_id
_entity_poly.type
_entity_poly.pdbx_seq_one_letter_code
_entity_poly.pdbx_strand_id
1 'polypeptide(L)'
;MKIIKKEVQFIIPSFLCFLLFIIINFKGFFFVSDLSYWSIGLIKQPYRILSYSFVHKDFNHLLSNIFGIIVVRYCFINLNLKNIFLFLYLIILLRPIQTFFLFIVDNFLFYNPNHLLVGFSGIIVGTFSFMLLSSLYGKEYILNIYIGLKKNNEIYKLMTVFLSLGIVYSFLPSISLSGHIAGILSGFIIFIL
;
A
#
# COMPACT_ATOMS: atom_id res chain seq x y z
N MET A 1 24.95 12.81 -2.20
CA MET A 1 23.82 13.49 -1.54
C MET A 1 22.47 13.33 -2.28
N LYS A 2 22.37 13.45 -3.62
CA LYS A 2 21.09 13.24 -4.36
C LYS A 2 20.52 11.81 -4.28
N ILE A 3 21.36 10.78 -4.23
CA ILE A 3 20.94 9.37 -4.16
C ILE A 3 20.28 9.08 -2.81
N ILE A 4 20.88 9.52 -1.70
CA ILE A 4 20.34 9.31 -0.35
C ILE A 4 18.93 9.91 -0.19
N LYS A 5 18.68 11.09 -0.77
CA LYS A 5 17.36 11.73 -0.72
C LYS A 5 16.25 10.89 -1.41
N LYS A 6 16.58 10.16 -2.48
CA LYS A 6 15.61 9.30 -3.18
C LYS A 6 15.25 8.05 -2.38
N GLU A 7 16.17 7.54 -1.55
CA GLU A 7 15.96 6.33 -0.77
C GLU A 7 15.07 6.56 0.46
N VAL A 8 15.03 7.77 0.98
CA VAL A 8 14.27 8.13 2.20
C VAL A 8 12.79 7.74 2.09
N GLN A 9 12.19 7.90 0.90
CA GLN A 9 10.79 7.56 0.68
C GLN A 9 10.46 6.06 0.86
N PHE A 10 11.44 5.16 0.74
CA PHE A 10 11.29 3.73 0.94
C PHE A 10 11.72 3.31 2.35
N ILE A 11 12.73 3.98 2.90
CA ILE A 11 13.26 3.72 4.24
C ILE A 11 12.22 4.08 5.31
N ILE A 12 11.55 5.24 5.20
CA ILE A 12 10.58 5.69 6.20
C ILE A 12 9.45 4.67 6.40
N PRO A 13 8.69 4.23 5.39
CA PRO A 13 7.61 3.27 5.62
C PRO A 13 8.14 1.90 6.10
N SER A 14 9.28 1.44 5.60
CA SER A 14 9.91 0.20 6.06
C SER A 14 10.30 0.29 7.55
N PHE A 15 10.91 1.40 7.96
CA PHE A 15 11.29 1.65 9.34
C PHE A 15 10.06 1.71 10.26
N LEU A 16 8.99 2.40 9.84
CA LEU A 16 7.75 2.48 10.62
C LEU A 16 7.11 1.10 10.81
N CYS A 17 7.06 0.27 9.76
CA CYS A 17 6.58 -1.11 9.86
C CYS A 17 7.39 -1.92 10.87
N PHE A 18 8.72 -1.84 10.79
CA PHE A 18 9.62 -2.56 11.68
C PHE A 18 9.54 -2.05 13.11
N LEU A 19 9.51 -0.73 13.32
CA LEU A 19 9.41 -0.11 14.65
C LEU A 19 8.11 -0.51 15.34
N LEU A 20 6.95 -0.42 14.65
CA LEU A 20 5.68 -0.82 15.23
C LEU A 20 5.62 -2.32 15.50
N PHE A 21 6.22 -3.15 14.64
CA PHE A 21 6.33 -4.58 14.89
C PHE A 21 7.09 -4.88 16.19
N ILE A 22 8.21 -4.20 16.43
CA ILE A 22 8.97 -4.33 17.69
C ILE A 22 8.14 -3.86 18.89
N ILE A 23 7.52 -2.68 18.80
CA ILE A 23 6.75 -2.12 19.91
C ILE A 23 5.61 -3.04 20.32
N ILE A 24 4.88 -3.61 19.36
CA ILE A 24 3.74 -4.49 19.62
C ILE A 24 4.21 -5.83 20.20
N ASN A 25 5.23 -6.46 19.60
CA ASN A 25 5.58 -7.83 19.96
C ASN A 25 6.53 -7.93 21.17
N PHE A 26 7.37 -6.92 21.43
CA PHE A 26 8.36 -6.96 22.52
C PHE A 26 8.03 -6.07 23.72
N LYS A 27 7.25 -5.01 23.51
CA LYS A 27 6.93 -4.06 24.59
C LYS A 27 5.51 -4.23 25.14
N GLY A 28 4.61 -4.88 24.42
CA GLY A 28 3.24 -5.13 24.86
C GLY A 28 2.38 -3.88 25.10
N PHE A 29 2.78 -2.72 24.56
CA PHE A 29 2.04 -1.47 24.77
C PHE A 29 0.71 -1.42 24.05
N PHE A 30 0.57 -2.15 22.92
CA PHE A 30 -0.64 -2.24 22.13
C PHE A 30 -0.84 -3.65 21.63
N PHE A 31 -2.10 -4.06 21.47
CA PHE A 31 -2.43 -5.28 20.74
C PHE A 31 -2.57 -4.96 19.25
N VAL A 32 -2.31 -5.95 18.42
CA VAL A 32 -2.51 -5.81 16.96
C VAL A 32 -3.91 -5.31 16.64
N SER A 33 -4.94 -5.81 17.36
CA SER A 33 -6.35 -5.42 17.21
C SER A 33 -6.62 -3.94 17.46
N ASP A 34 -5.86 -3.29 18.35
CA ASP A 34 -6.08 -1.88 18.72
C ASP A 34 -5.75 -0.94 17.57
N LEU A 35 -4.79 -1.33 16.72
CA LEU A 35 -4.28 -0.55 15.61
C LEU A 35 -4.74 -1.05 14.25
N SER A 36 -5.47 -2.19 14.19
CA SER A 36 -6.02 -2.75 12.96
C SER A 36 -7.11 -1.87 12.36
N TYR A 37 -7.29 -1.93 11.05
CA TYR A 37 -8.53 -1.49 10.43
C TYR A 37 -9.71 -2.27 11.03
N TRP A 38 -10.81 -1.57 11.29
CA TRP A 38 -12.07 -2.12 11.76
C TRP A 38 -13.21 -1.21 11.32
N SER A 39 -14.07 -1.67 10.40
CA SER A 39 -15.04 -0.81 9.72
C SER A 39 -16.01 -0.13 10.69
N ILE A 40 -16.55 -0.87 11.68
CA ILE A 40 -17.50 -0.35 12.68
C ILE A 40 -16.82 0.70 13.59
N GLY A 41 -15.54 0.53 13.85
CA GLY A 41 -14.78 1.39 14.75
C GLY A 41 -14.23 2.67 14.11
N LEU A 42 -14.23 2.80 12.79
CA LEU A 42 -13.55 3.90 12.08
C LEU A 42 -14.02 5.30 12.51
N ILE A 43 -15.32 5.49 12.73
CA ILE A 43 -15.88 6.80 13.15
C ILE A 43 -15.39 7.19 14.54
N LYS A 44 -15.36 6.22 15.47
CA LYS A 44 -14.95 6.45 16.87
C LYS A 44 -13.43 6.46 17.04
N GLN A 45 -12.71 5.78 16.14
CA GLN A 45 -11.26 5.57 16.21
C GLN A 45 -10.60 5.86 14.86
N PRO A 46 -10.64 7.13 14.37
CA PRO A 46 -10.17 7.51 13.04
C PRO A 46 -8.65 7.31 12.85
N TYR A 47 -7.88 7.23 13.93
CA TYR A 47 -6.45 6.92 13.87
C TYR A 47 -6.17 5.56 13.18
N ARG A 48 -7.14 4.65 13.18
CA ARG A 48 -7.05 3.35 12.49
C ARG A 48 -6.80 3.48 10.99
N ILE A 49 -7.30 4.56 10.36
CA ILE A 49 -7.01 4.88 8.96
C ILE A 49 -5.49 5.02 8.74
N LEU A 50 -4.78 5.49 9.74
CA LEU A 50 -3.34 5.72 9.66
C LEU A 50 -2.52 4.52 10.15
N SER A 51 -2.96 3.80 11.18
CA SER A 51 -2.16 2.80 11.86
C SER A 51 -2.12 1.44 11.17
N TYR A 52 -3.27 0.94 10.68
CA TYR A 52 -3.42 -0.44 10.24
C TYR A 52 -2.40 -0.88 9.17
N SER A 53 -2.01 0.04 8.28
CA SER A 53 -1.08 -0.26 7.20
C SER A 53 0.35 -0.55 7.69
N PHE A 54 0.74 -0.03 8.84
CA PHE A 54 2.09 -0.23 9.39
C PHE A 54 2.18 -1.36 10.40
N VAL A 55 1.05 -1.89 10.85
CA VAL A 55 0.98 -3.00 11.80
C VAL A 55 1.10 -4.34 11.07
N HIS A 56 1.78 -5.30 11.67
CA HIS A 56 1.96 -6.64 11.13
C HIS A 56 1.73 -7.68 12.23
N LYS A 57 0.98 -8.73 11.89
CA LYS A 57 0.61 -9.80 12.85
C LYS A 57 1.78 -10.73 13.20
N ASP A 58 2.70 -10.94 12.24
CA ASP A 58 3.82 -11.85 12.39
C ASP A 58 5.01 -11.39 11.53
N PHE A 59 6.19 -12.00 11.78
CA PHE A 59 7.43 -11.63 11.11
C PHE A 59 7.41 -11.93 9.61
N ASN A 60 6.78 -13.03 9.17
CA ASN A 60 6.70 -13.38 7.75
C ASN A 60 5.83 -12.36 6.99
N HIS A 61 4.75 -11.91 7.62
CA HIS A 61 3.90 -10.85 7.08
C HIS A 61 4.66 -9.52 6.95
N LEU A 62 5.45 -9.13 7.97
CA LEU A 62 6.33 -7.97 7.89
C LEU A 62 7.34 -8.11 6.74
N LEU A 63 8.04 -9.25 6.67
CA LEU A 63 9.10 -9.48 5.69
C LEU A 63 8.56 -9.45 4.25
N SER A 64 7.39 -10.05 3.99
CA SER A 64 6.75 -10.01 2.69
C SER A 64 6.39 -8.58 2.25
N ASN A 65 5.94 -7.74 3.19
CA ASN A 65 5.65 -6.33 2.91
C ASN A 65 6.92 -5.50 2.65
N ILE A 66 8.00 -5.74 3.42
CA ILE A 66 9.30 -5.12 3.14
C ILE A 66 9.81 -5.51 1.74
N PHE A 67 9.68 -6.78 1.36
CA PHE A 67 9.99 -7.23 0.01
C PHE A 67 9.17 -6.48 -1.06
N GLY A 68 7.87 -6.31 -0.84
CA GLY A 68 7.01 -5.52 -1.71
C GLY A 68 7.49 -4.06 -1.87
N ILE A 69 7.94 -3.42 -0.79
CA ILE A 69 8.52 -2.06 -0.84
C ILE A 69 9.83 -2.06 -1.67
N ILE A 70 10.66 -3.11 -1.56
CA ILE A 70 11.89 -3.24 -2.37
C ILE A 70 11.54 -3.35 -3.86
N VAL A 71 10.49 -4.09 -4.23
CA VAL A 71 10.00 -4.18 -5.61
C VAL A 71 9.51 -2.80 -6.11
N VAL A 72 8.71 -2.08 -5.31
CA VAL A 72 8.30 -0.70 -5.63
C VAL A 72 9.52 0.17 -5.88
N ARG A 73 10.52 0.13 -4.99
CA ARG A 73 11.77 0.87 -5.12
C ARG A 73 12.48 0.56 -6.44
N TYR A 74 12.62 -0.72 -6.77
CA TYR A 74 13.24 -1.16 -8.03
C TYR A 74 12.55 -0.52 -9.24
N CYS A 75 11.23 -0.56 -9.29
CA CYS A 75 10.46 0.03 -10.38
C CYS A 75 10.63 1.56 -10.45
N PHE A 76 10.62 2.24 -9.32
CA PHE A 76 10.78 3.70 -9.25
C PHE A 76 12.16 4.15 -9.74
N ILE A 77 13.21 3.40 -9.44
CA ILE A 77 14.56 3.70 -9.93
C ILE A 77 14.61 3.56 -11.46
N ASN A 78 14.04 2.49 -12.01
CA ASN A 78 14.04 2.23 -13.44
C ASN A 78 13.13 3.18 -14.24
N LEU A 79 12.15 3.80 -13.60
CA LEU A 79 11.30 4.83 -14.21
C LEU A 79 11.96 6.22 -14.24
N ASN A 80 13.17 6.38 -13.70
CA ASN A 80 13.91 7.66 -13.66
C ASN A 80 13.06 8.84 -13.11
N LEU A 81 12.28 8.58 -12.06
CA LEU A 81 11.35 9.55 -11.50
C LEU A 81 12.04 10.83 -11.06
N LYS A 82 11.45 11.96 -11.43
CA LYS A 82 11.92 13.30 -11.03
C LYS A 82 11.50 13.62 -9.59
N ASN A 83 10.29 13.20 -9.19
CA ASN A 83 9.80 13.45 -7.85
C ASN A 83 10.38 12.43 -6.85
N ILE A 84 11.23 12.92 -5.95
CA ILE A 84 11.92 12.10 -4.95
C ILE A 84 11.03 11.65 -3.78
N PHE A 85 9.80 12.17 -3.68
CA PHE A 85 8.84 11.86 -2.63
C PHE A 85 7.58 11.18 -3.15
N LEU A 86 7.59 10.74 -4.43
CA LEU A 86 6.38 10.18 -5.06
C LEU A 86 5.79 9.00 -4.25
N PHE A 87 6.62 8.12 -3.71
CA PHE A 87 6.11 6.98 -2.95
C PHE A 87 5.42 7.42 -1.65
N LEU A 88 6.00 8.36 -0.91
CA LEU A 88 5.34 8.92 0.28
C LEU A 88 4.04 9.64 -0.08
N TYR A 89 4.03 10.37 -1.19
CA TYR A 89 2.83 11.02 -1.70
C TYR A 89 1.74 9.99 -2.06
N LEU A 90 2.10 8.91 -2.74
CA LEU A 90 1.16 7.80 -3.03
C LEU A 90 0.64 7.16 -1.73
N ILE A 91 1.48 6.93 -0.72
CA ILE A 91 1.02 6.40 0.58
C ILE A 91 -0.04 7.31 1.20
N ILE A 92 0.17 8.63 1.20
CA ILE A 92 -0.78 9.60 1.75
C ILE A 92 -2.11 9.55 1.01
N LEU A 93 -2.11 9.44 -0.31
CA LEU A 93 -3.33 9.39 -1.13
C LEU A 93 -4.01 8.02 -1.08
N LEU A 94 -3.24 6.92 -1.15
CA LEU A 94 -3.78 5.57 -1.15
C LEU A 94 -4.54 5.24 0.13
N ARG A 95 -4.05 5.65 1.29
CA ARG A 95 -4.61 5.25 2.58
C ARG A 95 -6.08 5.63 2.77
N PRO A 96 -6.50 6.89 2.64
CA PRO A 96 -7.92 7.23 2.81
C PRO A 96 -8.80 6.60 1.72
N ILE A 97 -8.33 6.55 0.47
CA ILE A 97 -9.07 5.96 -0.65
C ILE A 97 -9.22 4.44 -0.43
N GLN A 98 -8.14 3.77 -0.05
CA GLN A 98 -8.17 2.34 0.27
C GLN A 98 -9.09 2.04 1.46
N THR A 99 -9.04 2.84 2.51
CA THR A 99 -9.92 2.67 3.67
C THR A 99 -11.39 2.81 3.27
N PHE A 100 -11.71 3.76 2.40
CA PHE A 100 -13.06 3.93 1.85
C PHE A 100 -13.50 2.69 1.05
N PHE A 101 -12.69 2.20 0.12
CA PHE A 101 -13.03 0.99 -0.64
C PHE A 101 -13.07 -0.26 0.24
N LEU A 102 -12.19 -0.36 1.22
CA LEU A 102 -12.19 -1.46 2.18
C LEU A 102 -13.49 -1.48 2.98
N PHE A 103 -13.96 -0.31 3.42
CA PHE A 103 -15.28 -0.18 4.08
C PHE A 103 -16.41 -0.68 3.17
N ILE A 104 -16.42 -0.31 1.88
CA ILE A 104 -17.43 -0.77 0.94
C ILE A 104 -17.33 -2.29 0.73
N VAL A 105 -16.14 -2.81 0.47
CA VAL A 105 -15.94 -4.23 0.19
C VAL A 105 -16.32 -5.09 1.38
N ASP A 106 -15.90 -4.73 2.60
CA ASP A 106 -16.18 -5.52 3.79
C ASP A 106 -17.65 -5.48 4.18
N ASN A 107 -18.33 -4.33 4.08
CA ASN A 107 -19.71 -4.21 4.53
C ASN A 107 -20.75 -4.66 3.49
N PHE A 108 -20.50 -4.42 2.19
CA PHE A 108 -21.50 -4.61 1.14
C PHE A 108 -21.20 -5.77 0.20
N LEU A 109 -19.93 -6.17 0.05
CA LEU A 109 -19.57 -7.28 -0.83
C LEU A 109 -19.34 -8.58 -0.05
N PHE A 110 -18.57 -8.52 1.03
CA PHE A 110 -18.25 -9.71 1.84
C PHE A 110 -19.12 -9.87 3.10
N TYR A 111 -19.93 -8.86 3.42
CA TYR A 111 -20.80 -8.84 4.61
C TYR A 111 -20.07 -9.18 5.92
N ASN A 112 -18.82 -8.69 6.04
CA ASN A 112 -17.95 -8.92 7.19
C ASN A 112 -17.50 -7.60 7.86
N PRO A 113 -18.41 -6.88 8.55
CA PRO A 113 -18.11 -5.61 9.17
C PRO A 113 -17.13 -5.71 10.37
N ASN A 114 -16.95 -6.91 10.92
CA ASN A 114 -16.01 -7.16 12.01
C ASN A 114 -14.60 -7.56 11.53
N HIS A 115 -14.35 -7.51 10.24
CA HIS A 115 -13.03 -7.81 9.70
C HIS A 115 -11.96 -6.88 10.28
N LEU A 116 -10.91 -7.48 10.85
CA LEU A 116 -9.71 -6.79 11.31
C LEU A 116 -8.61 -6.98 10.27
N LEU A 117 -8.13 -5.87 9.72
CA LEU A 117 -7.07 -5.91 8.71
C LEU A 117 -5.85 -5.14 9.16
N VAL A 118 -4.68 -5.70 8.88
CA VAL A 118 -3.37 -5.09 9.09
C VAL A 118 -2.45 -5.37 7.90
N GLY A 119 -1.42 -4.55 7.76
CA GLY A 119 -0.33 -4.76 6.80
C GLY A 119 -0.27 -3.73 5.70
N PHE A 120 0.93 -3.54 5.19
CA PHE A 120 1.25 -2.57 4.16
C PHE A 120 0.89 -3.06 2.75
N SER A 121 0.48 -4.33 2.61
CA SER A 121 0.24 -5.01 1.32
C SER A 121 -0.78 -4.30 0.44
N GLY A 122 -1.86 -3.77 1.01
CA GLY A 122 -2.85 -3.02 0.25
C GLY A 122 -2.28 -1.74 -0.39
N ILE A 123 -1.38 -1.05 0.31
CA ILE A 123 -0.64 0.11 -0.25
C ILE A 123 0.30 -0.33 -1.37
N ILE A 124 1.01 -1.46 -1.21
CA ILE A 124 1.89 -2.02 -2.24
C ILE A 124 1.09 -2.37 -3.50
N VAL A 125 -0.01 -3.09 -3.34
CA VAL A 125 -0.89 -3.51 -4.44
C VAL A 125 -1.52 -2.28 -5.12
N GLY A 126 -1.94 -1.27 -4.34
CA GLY A 126 -2.42 0.00 -4.87
C GLY A 126 -1.34 0.74 -5.67
N THR A 127 -0.11 0.75 -5.18
CA THR A 127 1.04 1.32 -5.90
C THR A 127 1.31 0.55 -7.19
N PHE A 128 1.23 -0.78 -7.19
CA PHE A 128 1.39 -1.60 -8.40
C PHE A 128 0.28 -1.32 -9.42
N SER A 129 -0.98 -1.19 -8.99
CA SER A 129 -2.10 -0.83 -9.84
C SER A 129 -1.90 0.55 -10.49
N PHE A 130 -1.51 1.55 -9.69
CA PHE A 130 -1.16 2.88 -10.20
C PHE A 130 0.00 2.83 -11.20
N MET A 131 1.07 2.08 -10.90
CA MET A 131 2.24 1.95 -11.78
C MET A 131 1.92 1.20 -13.07
N LEU A 132 1.07 0.18 -13.02
CA LEU A 132 0.58 -0.53 -14.20
C LEU A 132 -0.05 0.44 -15.20
N LEU A 133 -1.01 1.23 -14.74
CA LEU A 133 -1.73 2.19 -15.58
C LEU A 133 -0.82 3.32 -16.06
N SER A 134 0.02 3.84 -15.17
CA SER A 134 0.99 4.88 -15.53
C SER A 134 2.02 4.41 -16.54
N SER A 135 2.43 3.14 -16.48
CA SER A 135 3.37 2.56 -17.44
C SER A 135 2.73 2.31 -18.82
N LEU A 136 1.42 2.03 -18.84
CA LEU A 136 0.66 1.80 -20.07
C LEU A 136 0.29 3.11 -20.78
N TYR A 137 -0.18 4.12 -20.04
CA TYR A 137 -0.72 5.35 -20.60
C TYR A 137 0.18 6.56 -20.44
N GLY A 138 1.13 6.55 -19.52
CA GLY A 138 1.82 7.71 -19.01
C GLY A 138 1.00 8.43 -17.94
N LYS A 139 1.65 9.18 -17.07
CA LYS A 139 0.99 10.05 -16.08
C LYS A 139 1.93 11.19 -15.71
N GLU A 140 1.58 12.42 -16.07
CA GLU A 140 2.44 13.57 -15.81
C GLU A 140 2.15 14.24 -14.47
N TYR A 141 0.88 14.29 -14.06
CA TYR A 141 0.44 14.98 -12.85
C TYR A 141 -0.52 14.10 -12.03
N ILE A 142 -0.48 14.27 -10.71
CA ILE A 142 -1.51 13.83 -9.76
C ILE A 142 -1.88 15.03 -8.91
N LEU A 143 -3.17 15.46 -8.94
CA LEU A 143 -3.65 16.65 -8.20
C LEU A 143 -2.71 17.86 -8.35
N ASN A 144 -2.35 18.22 -9.59
CA ASN A 144 -1.43 19.31 -9.95
C ASN A 144 0.04 19.12 -9.52
N ILE A 145 0.42 18.00 -8.88
CA ILE A 145 1.81 17.70 -8.57
C ILE A 145 2.44 16.96 -9.74
N TYR A 146 3.51 17.54 -10.30
CA TYR A 146 4.23 16.93 -11.41
C TYR A 146 5.00 15.68 -10.96
N ILE A 147 4.72 14.54 -11.61
CA ILE A 147 5.37 13.26 -11.37
C ILE A 147 6.18 12.77 -12.58
N GLY A 148 5.73 13.12 -13.80
CA GLY A 148 6.47 12.91 -15.05
C GLY A 148 6.70 11.44 -15.42
N LEU A 149 5.73 10.56 -15.14
CA LEU A 149 5.77 9.16 -15.53
C LEU A 149 5.50 9.00 -17.02
N LYS A 150 6.43 8.36 -17.72
CA LYS A 150 6.29 8.01 -19.14
C LYS A 150 5.88 6.55 -19.31
N LYS A 151 5.31 6.23 -20.47
CA LYS A 151 5.05 4.84 -20.88
C LYS A 151 6.33 4.01 -20.78
N ASN A 152 6.21 2.81 -20.22
CA ASN A 152 7.32 1.88 -20.07
C ASN A 152 6.80 0.44 -20.12
N ASN A 153 7.04 -0.23 -21.24
CA ASN A 153 6.50 -1.55 -21.51
C ASN A 153 7.08 -2.64 -20.58
N GLU A 154 8.33 -2.49 -20.11
CA GLU A 154 8.93 -3.44 -19.19
C GLU A 154 8.34 -3.36 -17.80
N ILE A 155 8.16 -2.14 -17.28
CA ILE A 155 7.49 -1.94 -16.00
C ILE A 155 6.01 -2.36 -16.10
N TYR A 156 5.34 -2.10 -17.21
CA TYR A 156 3.98 -2.59 -17.45
C TYR A 156 3.89 -4.12 -17.31
N LYS A 157 4.76 -4.88 -18.03
CA LYS A 157 4.80 -6.34 -17.95
C LYS A 157 5.09 -6.81 -16.52
N LEU A 158 6.06 -6.19 -15.86
CA LEU A 158 6.45 -6.53 -14.49
C LEU A 158 5.29 -6.33 -13.52
N MET A 159 4.59 -5.19 -13.60
CA MET A 159 3.44 -4.90 -12.76
C MET A 159 2.25 -5.81 -13.03
N THR A 160 2.04 -6.21 -14.28
CA THR A 160 1.02 -7.22 -14.64
C THR A 160 1.29 -8.53 -13.91
N VAL A 161 2.53 -9.00 -13.92
CA VAL A 161 2.92 -10.24 -13.22
C VAL A 161 2.70 -10.11 -11.71
N PHE A 162 3.20 -9.03 -11.08
CA PHE A 162 3.07 -8.86 -9.63
C PHE A 162 1.61 -8.70 -9.18
N LEU A 163 0.77 -7.99 -9.95
CA LEU A 163 -0.66 -7.88 -9.63
C LEU A 163 -1.37 -9.22 -9.80
N SER A 164 -1.09 -9.96 -10.86
CA SER A 164 -1.68 -11.28 -11.08
C SER A 164 -1.29 -12.26 -9.95
N LEU A 165 -0.02 -12.29 -9.58
CA LEU A 165 0.45 -13.08 -8.44
C LEU A 165 -0.17 -12.61 -7.13
N GLY A 166 -0.28 -11.30 -6.90
CA GLY A 166 -0.91 -10.72 -5.72
C GLY A 166 -2.39 -11.12 -5.60
N ILE A 167 -3.14 -11.13 -6.71
CA ILE A 167 -4.53 -11.59 -6.73
C ILE A 167 -4.60 -13.09 -6.41
N VAL A 168 -3.81 -13.92 -7.06
CA VAL A 168 -3.78 -15.38 -6.78
C VAL A 168 -3.40 -15.63 -5.31
N TYR A 169 -2.38 -14.94 -4.81
CA TYR A 169 -1.94 -15.04 -3.41
C TYR A 169 -3.01 -14.62 -2.41
N SER A 170 -3.93 -13.72 -2.80
CA SER A 170 -5.02 -13.25 -1.94
C SER A 170 -6.07 -14.31 -1.59
N PHE A 171 -6.08 -15.43 -2.32
CA PHE A 171 -6.96 -16.58 -1.99
C PHE A 171 -6.40 -17.49 -0.89
N LEU A 172 -5.18 -17.25 -0.42
CA LEU A 172 -4.63 -18.01 0.70
C LEU A 172 -5.27 -17.56 2.03
N PRO A 173 -5.51 -18.50 2.98
CA PRO A 173 -6.30 -18.27 4.18
C PRO A 173 -5.84 -17.14 5.11
N SER A 174 -4.58 -16.73 5.03
CA SER A 174 -4.02 -15.69 5.91
C SER A 174 -3.93 -14.31 5.25
N ILE A 175 -4.36 -14.18 4.00
CA ILE A 175 -4.23 -12.97 3.18
C ILE A 175 -5.60 -12.31 3.01
N SER A 176 -5.66 -11.00 3.14
CA SER A 176 -6.92 -10.28 2.99
C SER A 176 -7.21 -9.96 1.52
N LEU A 177 -8.15 -10.68 0.94
CA LEU A 177 -8.65 -10.41 -0.41
C LEU A 177 -9.29 -9.01 -0.49
N SER A 178 -10.09 -8.61 0.52
CA SER A 178 -10.71 -7.28 0.55
C SER A 178 -9.66 -6.16 0.58
N GLY A 179 -8.58 -6.35 1.35
CA GLY A 179 -7.47 -5.40 1.41
C GLY A 179 -6.78 -5.20 0.06
N HIS A 180 -6.58 -6.27 -0.70
CA HIS A 180 -5.96 -6.20 -2.02
C HIS A 180 -6.91 -5.62 -3.08
N ILE A 181 -8.19 -5.99 -3.09
CA ILE A 181 -9.21 -5.38 -3.97
C ILE A 181 -9.28 -3.87 -3.71
N ALA A 182 -9.40 -3.46 -2.45
CA ALA A 182 -9.43 -2.04 -2.08
C ALA A 182 -8.14 -1.32 -2.51
N GLY A 183 -6.99 -1.97 -2.40
CA GLY A 183 -5.71 -1.45 -2.90
C GLY A 183 -5.72 -1.22 -4.41
N ILE A 184 -6.13 -2.22 -5.21
CA ILE A 184 -6.22 -2.12 -6.68
C ILE A 184 -7.11 -0.95 -7.09
N LEU A 185 -8.32 -0.87 -6.52
CA LEU A 185 -9.27 0.21 -6.80
C LEU A 185 -8.70 1.59 -6.45
N SER A 186 -7.98 1.69 -5.34
CA SER A 186 -7.34 2.93 -4.91
C SER A 186 -6.26 3.40 -5.86
N GLY A 187 -5.43 2.48 -6.35
CA GLY A 187 -4.40 2.80 -7.34
C GLY A 187 -5.00 3.25 -8.68
N PHE A 188 -6.11 2.64 -9.09
CA PHE A 188 -6.89 3.08 -10.25
C PHE A 188 -7.44 4.50 -10.09
N ILE A 189 -8.04 4.82 -8.94
CA ILE A 189 -8.56 6.17 -8.66
C ILE A 189 -7.44 7.20 -8.68
N ILE A 190 -6.29 6.93 -8.05
CA ILE A 190 -5.15 7.86 -8.07
C ILE A 190 -4.63 8.07 -9.49
N PHE A 191 -4.68 7.05 -10.34
CA PHE A 191 -4.33 7.22 -11.74
C PHE A 191 -5.28 8.17 -12.48
N ILE A 192 -6.58 8.17 -12.16
CA ILE A 192 -7.56 9.09 -12.76
C ILE A 192 -7.35 10.53 -12.27
N LEU A 193 -7.02 10.73 -10.98
CA LEU A 193 -6.74 12.05 -10.39
C LEU A 193 -5.51 12.71 -11.01
#